data_ab717aae7d77a5683d8e4318f83fdb47
#
_entry.id   ab717aae7d77a5683d8e4318f83fdb47
#
_cell.length_a   1.000
_cell.length_b   1.000
_cell.length_c   1.000
_cell.angle_alpha   90.00
_cell.angle_beta   90.00
_cell.angle_gamma   90.00
#
_symmetry.space_group_name_H-M   'P 1'
#
loop_
_entity.id
_entity.type
_entity.pdbx_description
1 polymer ?
#
loop_
_entity_poly.entity_id
_entity_poly.type
_entity_poly.pdbx_seq_one_letter_code
_entity_poly.pdbx_strand_id
1 'polypeptide(L)'
;MSEKQNPDIVIDAITNTDKTYSGITIHTPTIRRYAYLEKLKSPFVFSDINFDLDNVVPSVYILAATKDELKHLSGKSIDEIKDIAMDWADDNLDMKILPDIIKDVVEVFTKINESAPQSTNDTSKKAEV
;
A
#
# COMPACT_ATOMS: atom_id res chain seq x y z
N MET A 1 -23.98 -19.16 2.65
CA MET A 1 -23.21 -19.09 1.77
C MET A 1 -23.15 -17.81 1.14
N SER A 2 -24.13 -17.34 0.65
CA SER A 2 -24.01 -16.15 -0.08
C SER A 2 -23.67 -14.98 0.80
N GLU A 3 -24.09 -14.94 1.99
CA GLU A 3 -23.78 -13.84 2.80
C GLU A 3 -22.37 -13.76 3.12
N LYS A 4 -21.77 -14.81 3.43
CA LYS A 4 -20.39 -14.70 3.72
C LYS A 4 -19.65 -14.43 2.47
N GLN A 5 -20.26 -14.68 1.35
CA GLN A 5 -19.61 -14.35 0.13
C GLN A 5 -19.47 -12.88 -0.09
N ASN A 6 -20.34 -12.07 0.47
CA ASN A 6 -20.24 -10.64 0.24
C ASN A 6 -18.94 -10.04 0.75
N PRO A 7 -18.53 -10.29 1.98
CA PRO A 7 -17.21 -9.81 2.38
C PRO A 7 -16.10 -10.48 1.60
N ASP A 8 -16.29 -11.74 1.27
CA ASP A 8 -15.28 -12.44 0.49
C ASP A 8 -15.16 -11.84 -0.89
N ILE A 9 -16.26 -11.45 -1.51
CA ILE A 9 -16.23 -10.84 -2.81
C ILE A 9 -15.48 -9.53 -2.77
N VAL A 10 -15.68 -8.74 -1.73
CA VAL A 10 -14.96 -7.49 -1.60
C VAL A 10 -13.47 -7.75 -1.46
N ILE A 11 -13.10 -8.71 -0.63
CA ILE A 11 -11.71 -9.06 -0.45
C ILE A 11 -11.12 -9.56 -1.75
N ASP A 12 -11.86 -10.41 -2.46
CA ASP A 12 -11.38 -10.94 -3.72
C ASP A 12 -11.21 -9.84 -4.76
N ALA A 13 -12.13 -8.91 -4.81
CA ALA A 13 -12.02 -7.81 -5.75
C ALA A 13 -10.77 -6.98 -5.45
N ILE A 14 -10.46 -6.78 -4.19
CA ILE A 14 -9.28 -6.05 -3.80
C ILE A 14 -8.04 -6.89 -4.07
N THR A 15 -8.08 -8.18 -3.73
CA THR A 15 -6.90 -9.02 -3.89
C THR A 15 -6.58 -9.31 -5.35
N ASN A 16 -7.51 -9.03 -6.24
CA ASN A 16 -7.25 -9.21 -7.66
C ASN A 16 -6.68 -7.98 -8.30
N THR A 17 -6.09 -7.09 -7.54
CA THR A 17 -5.53 -5.86 -8.05
C THR A 17 -4.04 -5.94 -8.31
N ASP A 18 -3.43 -7.12 -8.15
CA ASP A 18 -2.02 -7.27 -8.50
C ASP A 18 -1.82 -6.86 -9.96
N LYS A 19 -0.80 -6.07 -10.20
CA LYS A 19 -0.58 -5.54 -11.52
C LYS A 19 0.92 -5.43 -11.78
N THR A 20 1.33 -5.74 -12.99
CA THR A 20 2.74 -5.73 -13.36
C THR A 20 3.07 -4.53 -14.24
N TYR A 21 4.17 -3.87 -13.94
CA TYR A 21 4.64 -2.69 -14.66
C TYR A 21 6.10 -2.94 -15.02
N SER A 22 6.36 -3.29 -16.27
CA SER A 22 7.75 -3.48 -16.74
C SER A 22 8.55 -4.41 -15.82
N GLY A 23 7.97 -5.53 -15.46
CA GLY A 23 8.67 -6.52 -14.64
C GLY A 23 8.49 -6.33 -13.14
N ILE A 24 7.89 -5.24 -12.72
CA ILE A 24 7.61 -5.02 -11.30
C ILE A 24 6.16 -5.36 -11.05
N THR A 25 5.90 -6.25 -10.11
CA THR A 25 4.53 -6.58 -9.73
C THR A 25 4.18 -5.84 -8.45
N ILE A 26 3.13 -5.05 -8.52
CA ILE A 26 2.60 -4.36 -7.35
C ILE A 26 1.48 -5.22 -6.80
N HIS A 27 1.69 -5.74 -5.61
CA HIS A 27 0.77 -6.68 -4.99
C HIS A 27 -0.36 -5.97 -4.27
N THR A 28 -1.47 -6.67 -4.16
CA THR A 28 -2.58 -6.20 -3.37
C THR A 28 -2.12 -5.97 -1.92
N PRO A 29 -2.55 -4.89 -1.29
CA PRO A 29 -2.16 -4.64 0.09
C PRO A 29 -2.72 -5.71 1.02
N THR A 30 -1.83 -6.50 1.61
CA THR A 30 -2.17 -7.44 2.66
C THR A 30 -2.02 -6.73 4.00
N ILE A 31 -2.41 -7.41 5.06
CA ILE A 31 -2.30 -6.83 6.39
C ILE A 31 -0.86 -6.41 6.69
N ARG A 32 0.10 -7.27 6.37
CA ARG A 32 1.50 -6.95 6.64
C ARG A 32 1.97 -5.75 5.83
N ARG A 33 1.60 -5.71 4.54
CA ARG A 33 1.99 -4.59 3.70
C ARG A 33 1.37 -3.30 4.20
N TYR A 34 0.11 -3.36 4.57
CA TYR A 34 -0.58 -2.18 5.08
C TYR A 34 0.08 -1.69 6.37
N ALA A 35 0.46 -2.62 7.24
CA ALA A 35 1.12 -2.26 8.49
C ALA A 35 2.46 -1.54 8.24
N TYR A 36 3.22 -2.01 7.26
CA TYR A 36 4.45 -1.32 6.90
C TYR A 36 4.18 0.05 6.32
N LEU A 37 3.13 0.18 5.51
CA LEU A 37 2.77 1.48 4.96
C LEU A 37 2.40 2.47 6.06
N GLU A 38 1.69 1.99 7.08
CA GLU A 38 1.39 2.84 8.22
C GLU A 38 2.66 3.24 8.97
N LYS A 39 3.55 2.29 9.17
CA LYS A 39 4.80 2.55 9.86
C LYS A 39 5.63 3.59 9.13
N LEU A 40 5.65 3.52 7.81
CA LEU A 40 6.41 4.43 6.97
C LEU A 40 5.71 5.76 6.74
N LYS A 41 4.51 5.94 7.24
CA LYS A 41 3.72 7.14 7.02
C LYS A 41 3.48 7.35 5.53
N SER A 42 3.03 6.31 4.86
CA SER A 42 2.82 6.33 3.42
C SER A 42 1.75 7.34 3.01
N PRO A 43 1.98 8.09 1.93
CA PRO A 43 0.94 8.98 1.42
C PRO A 43 -0.25 8.24 0.85
N PHE A 44 -0.11 6.94 0.57
CA PHE A 44 -1.26 6.15 0.14
C PHE A 44 -2.23 5.89 1.30
N VAL A 45 -1.74 5.94 2.52
CA VAL A 45 -2.54 5.69 3.71
C VAL A 45 -2.95 6.98 4.40
N PHE A 46 -2.05 7.95 4.45
CA PHE A 46 -2.27 9.21 5.17
C PHE A 46 -2.41 10.35 4.18
N SER A 47 -3.57 10.98 4.17
CA SER A 47 -3.87 12.02 3.18
C SER A 47 -3.07 13.30 3.40
N ASP A 48 -2.49 13.49 4.56
CA ASP A 48 -1.72 14.70 4.85
C ASP A 48 -0.23 14.54 4.55
N ILE A 49 0.17 13.41 3.97
CA ILE A 49 1.55 13.16 3.61
C ILE A 49 1.73 13.41 2.11
N ASN A 50 2.77 14.10 1.74
CA ASN A 50 3.03 14.42 0.33
C ASN A 50 3.51 13.22 -0.45
N PHE A 51 3.25 13.26 -1.77
CA PHE A 51 3.66 12.20 -2.68
C PHE A 51 5.04 12.46 -3.26
N ASP A 52 5.96 12.96 -2.47
CA ASP A 52 7.32 13.11 -2.97
C ASP A 52 8.04 11.76 -2.94
N LEU A 53 9.15 11.68 -3.63
CA LEU A 53 9.84 10.41 -3.83
C LEU A 53 10.25 9.76 -2.52
N ASP A 54 10.63 10.55 -1.56
CA ASP A 54 11.09 10.06 -0.27
C ASP A 54 9.98 9.30 0.45
N ASN A 55 8.74 9.64 0.17
CA ASN A 55 7.58 8.98 0.77
C ASN A 55 7.00 7.90 -0.14
N VAL A 56 7.01 8.15 -1.45
CA VAL A 56 6.38 7.24 -2.40
C VAL A 56 7.21 5.99 -2.65
N VAL A 57 8.51 6.14 -2.84
CA VAL A 57 9.36 5.01 -3.21
C VAL A 57 9.35 3.91 -2.16
N PRO A 58 9.49 4.23 -0.85
CA PRO A 58 9.38 3.17 0.14
C PRO A 58 8.01 2.47 0.11
N SER A 59 6.95 3.24 -0.16
CA SER A 59 5.61 2.66 -0.23
C SER A 59 5.49 1.70 -1.40
N VAL A 60 6.01 2.08 -2.55
CA VAL A 60 5.99 1.22 -3.73
C VAL A 60 6.80 -0.04 -3.47
N TYR A 61 7.95 0.09 -2.82
CA TYR A 61 8.76 -1.07 -2.47
C TYR A 61 7.98 -2.05 -1.61
N ILE A 62 7.29 -1.56 -0.59
CA ILE A 62 6.50 -2.42 0.29
C ILE A 62 5.44 -3.20 -0.51
N LEU A 63 4.86 -2.56 -1.50
CA LEU A 63 3.84 -3.22 -2.31
C LEU A 63 4.43 -4.17 -3.34
N ALA A 64 5.67 -3.99 -3.70
CA ALA A 64 6.35 -4.84 -4.68
C ALA A 64 7.15 -5.97 -4.05
N ALA A 65 7.54 -5.84 -2.81
CA ALA A 65 8.41 -6.80 -2.14
C ALA A 65 7.72 -8.14 -1.96
N THR A 66 8.52 -9.21 -1.97
CA THR A 66 7.99 -10.54 -1.69
C THR A 66 7.74 -10.69 -0.20
N LYS A 67 7.02 -11.74 0.16
CA LYS A 67 6.81 -12.05 1.56
C LYS A 67 8.10 -12.18 2.33
N ASP A 68 9.08 -12.86 1.72
CA ASP A 68 10.36 -13.05 2.39
C ASP A 68 11.09 -11.74 2.58
N GLU A 69 11.03 -10.87 1.58
CA GLU A 69 11.64 -9.55 1.70
C GLU A 69 10.99 -8.75 2.81
N LEU A 70 9.67 -8.84 2.92
CA LEU A 70 8.96 -8.14 3.99
C LEU A 70 9.35 -8.66 5.35
N LYS A 71 9.54 -9.98 5.47
CA LYS A 71 9.99 -10.56 6.74
C LYS A 71 11.36 -10.05 7.13
N HIS A 72 12.23 -9.83 6.15
CA HIS A 72 13.56 -9.32 6.44
C HIS A 72 13.56 -7.89 6.94
N LEU A 73 12.47 -7.17 6.75
CA LEU A 73 12.36 -5.81 7.27
C LEU A 73 11.98 -5.77 8.74
N SER A 74 11.61 -6.91 9.30
CA SER A 74 11.21 -6.97 10.71
C SER A 74 12.36 -6.49 11.59
N GLY A 75 12.06 -5.59 12.49
CA GLY A 75 13.07 -5.06 13.39
C GLY A 75 13.93 -3.94 12.83
N LYS A 76 13.78 -3.62 11.55
CA LYS A 76 14.56 -2.53 10.98
C LYS A 76 13.87 -1.19 11.23
N SER A 77 14.68 -0.14 11.33
CA SER A 77 14.16 1.19 11.51
C SER A 77 13.55 1.71 10.23
N ILE A 78 12.77 2.77 10.35
CA ILE A 78 12.17 3.41 9.18
C ILE A 78 13.26 3.86 8.21
N ASP A 79 14.34 4.43 8.71
CA ASP A 79 15.43 4.91 7.87
C ASP A 79 16.10 3.75 7.13
N GLU A 80 16.28 2.62 7.80
CA GLU A 80 16.85 1.46 7.14
C GLU A 80 15.93 0.93 6.04
N ILE A 81 14.64 0.90 6.30
CA ILE A 81 13.68 0.45 5.29
C ILE A 81 13.69 1.39 4.09
N LYS A 82 13.73 2.68 4.33
CA LYS A 82 13.77 3.66 3.24
C LYS A 82 15.02 3.50 2.40
N ASP A 83 16.15 3.22 3.04
CA ASP A 83 17.38 3.03 2.33
C ASP A 83 17.33 1.78 1.44
N ILE A 84 16.81 0.70 1.98
CA ILE A 84 16.62 -0.53 1.22
C ILE A 84 15.71 -0.26 0.02
N ALA A 85 14.64 0.49 0.24
CA ALA A 85 13.70 0.79 -0.82
C ALA A 85 14.36 1.62 -1.93
N MET A 86 15.20 2.56 -1.56
CA MET A 86 15.88 3.38 -2.57
C MET A 86 16.87 2.55 -3.38
N ASP A 87 17.58 1.63 -2.74
CA ASP A 87 18.47 0.74 -3.46
C ASP A 87 17.68 -0.12 -4.44
N TRP A 88 16.55 -0.66 -3.99
CA TRP A 88 15.70 -1.44 -4.86
C TRP A 88 15.20 -0.61 -6.04
N ALA A 89 14.82 0.61 -5.77
CA ALA A 89 14.28 1.48 -6.81
C ALA A 89 15.33 1.81 -7.87
N ASP A 90 16.57 2.02 -7.43
CA ASP A 90 17.65 2.31 -8.38
C ASP A 90 17.81 1.16 -9.37
N ASP A 91 17.61 -0.06 -8.93
CA ASP A 91 17.81 -1.21 -9.79
C ASP A 91 16.57 -1.60 -10.58
N ASN A 92 15.40 -1.23 -10.12
CA ASN A 92 14.16 -1.79 -10.66
C ASN A 92 13.12 -0.78 -11.10
N LEU A 93 13.09 0.39 -10.51
CA LEU A 93 11.98 1.30 -10.72
C LEU A 93 12.33 2.38 -11.73
N ASP A 94 11.53 2.46 -12.79
CA ASP A 94 11.72 3.46 -13.82
C ASP A 94 10.81 4.64 -13.52
N MET A 95 11.37 5.84 -13.54
CA MET A 95 10.58 7.05 -13.31
C MET A 95 9.42 7.18 -14.28
N LYS A 96 9.55 6.56 -15.45
CA LYS A 96 8.47 6.66 -16.45
C LYS A 96 7.23 5.88 -16.05
N ILE A 97 7.39 4.80 -15.29
CA ILE A 97 6.24 4.00 -14.87
C ILE A 97 5.71 4.41 -13.52
N LEU A 98 6.46 5.20 -12.77
CA LEU A 98 6.06 5.57 -11.42
C LEU A 98 4.71 6.30 -11.36
N PRO A 99 4.42 7.27 -12.24
CA PRO A 99 3.10 7.92 -12.18
C PRO A 99 1.94 6.95 -12.38
N ASP A 100 2.10 5.96 -13.24
CA ASP A 100 1.05 4.96 -13.46
C ASP A 100 0.85 4.12 -12.22
N ILE A 101 1.95 3.73 -11.58
CA ILE A 101 1.87 2.96 -10.34
C ILE A 101 1.15 3.78 -9.28
N ILE A 102 1.53 5.04 -9.11
CA ILE A 102 0.91 5.89 -8.11
C ILE A 102 -0.59 6.00 -8.34
N LYS A 103 -0.97 6.25 -9.59
CA LYS A 103 -2.37 6.42 -9.93
C LYS A 103 -3.17 5.16 -9.59
N ASP A 104 -2.65 4.01 -10.00
CA ASP A 104 -3.36 2.76 -9.78
C ASP A 104 -3.42 2.40 -8.31
N VAL A 105 -2.35 2.64 -7.57
CA VAL A 105 -2.33 2.36 -6.13
C VAL A 105 -3.32 3.26 -5.40
N VAL A 106 -3.39 4.53 -5.78
CA VAL A 106 -4.35 5.44 -5.19
C VAL A 106 -5.77 4.92 -5.40
N GLU A 107 -6.05 4.41 -6.59
CA GLU A 107 -7.37 3.84 -6.86
C GLU A 107 -7.67 2.64 -5.97
N VAL A 108 -6.68 1.76 -5.79
CA VAL A 108 -6.86 0.59 -4.93
C VAL A 108 -7.16 1.01 -3.50
N PHE A 109 -6.39 1.96 -2.98
CA PHE A 109 -6.59 2.40 -1.60
C PHE A 109 -7.91 3.15 -1.43
N THR A 110 -8.36 3.86 -2.46
CA THR A 110 -9.67 4.48 -2.44
C THR A 110 -10.76 3.42 -2.31
N LYS A 111 -10.63 2.33 -3.07
CA LYS A 111 -11.59 1.24 -2.99
C LYS A 111 -11.56 0.56 -1.63
N ILE A 112 -10.39 0.38 -1.07
CA ILE A 112 -10.26 -0.20 0.26
C ILE A 112 -10.99 0.67 1.28
N ASN A 113 -10.77 1.97 1.23
CA ASN A 113 -11.42 2.87 2.15
C ASN A 113 -12.92 2.88 1.99
N GLU A 114 -13.40 2.79 0.76
CA GLU A 114 -14.84 2.75 0.50
C GLU A 114 -15.46 1.46 0.99
N SER A 115 -14.70 0.38 0.96
CA SER A 115 -15.20 -0.92 1.38
C SER A 115 -15.09 -1.15 2.87
N ALA A 116 -14.26 -0.38 3.55
CA ALA A 116 -14.05 -0.57 4.97
C ALA A 116 -15.29 -0.19 5.75
N PRO A 117 -15.53 -0.84 6.88
CA PRO A 117 -16.67 -0.46 7.73
C PRO A 117 -16.45 0.95 8.22
N GLN A 118 -17.21 1.85 7.70
CA GLN A 118 -16.99 3.22 8.03
C GLN A 118 -17.38 3.58 9.41
N SER A 119 -18.28 2.81 9.94
CA SER A 119 -18.71 3.11 11.30
C SER A 119 -17.55 3.16 12.22
N THR A 120 -16.51 2.45 11.92
CA THR A 120 -15.44 2.46 12.86
C THR A 120 -14.74 3.75 12.90
N ASN A 121 -14.76 4.44 11.82
CA ASN A 121 -14.01 5.57 11.91
C ASN A 121 -14.78 6.68 12.10
N ASP A 122 -15.77 6.66 11.89
CA ASP A 122 -16.40 7.67 12.07
C ASP A 122 -16.57 8.06 13.24
N THR A 123 -16.71 7.38 13.76
CA THR A 123 -16.92 7.73 14.89
C THR A 123 -16.12 8.63 15.26
N SER A 124 -15.39 8.54 15.19
CA SER A 124 -14.62 9.27 15.62
C SER A 124 -14.65 10.43 15.06
N LYS A 125 -14.79 10.54 14.48
CA LYS A 125 -14.74 11.50 13.97
C LYS A 125 -15.65 12.22 14.10
N LYS A 126 -16.30 11.78 14.45
CA LYS A 126 -17.02 12.33 14.59
C LYS A 126 -17.10 12.95 15.45
N ALA A 127 -17.11 12.68 15.82
CA ALA A 127 -17.29 13.24 16.56
C ALA A 127 -16.90 14.37 16.53
N GLU A 128 -16.60 14.60 16.24
CA GLU A 128 -16.31 15.42 16.01
C GLU A 128 -16.73 16.06 15.58
N VAL A 129 -17.19 15.74 15.67
CA VAL A 129 -17.71 16.25 15.11
C VAL A 129 -18.19 16.80 15.34
#